data_7c463b9b6a65610d2130bc28a49b6439
#
_entry.id   7c463b9b6a65610d2130bc28a49b6439
#
_cell.length_a   1.000
_cell.length_b   1.000
_cell.length_c   1.000
_cell.angle_alpha   90.00
_cell.angle_beta   90.00
_cell.angle_gamma   90.00
#
_symmetry.space_group_name_H-M   'P 1'
#
loop_
_entity.id
_entity.type
_entity.pdbx_description
1 polymer ?
#
loop_
_entity_poly.entity_id
_entity_poly.type
_entity_poly.pdbx_seq_one_letter_code
_entity_poly.pdbx_strand_id
1 'polypeptide(L)'
;MGDAAIPLIDLRHAGRKAVVPSVLAPANGLLSDRLGRPLRDLRISVTDRCNFRCSYCMPKEVFDSQYKFLPQSSLLSFEEITRTARLFATHGVQKLRLTGGEPLLRKHLEVLVGMLAELRTPEGQPLDLTLTTNASLLTRKAQALKDAGLQRITISLDALDDGIFRRMNDVDFPVADVLAGIEAAAAAGLAPIKVNMVVKRGVNDHEIVPMARFFRENFGAAVVLRFIEYMDVGSTNGWAMDHVLPSAEVLSRLQHVFELEPLDATAQGETAERWRYRDGRGEVGFISSVTQAFCQDCNRARLSTEGRLYLCLFGSQGWDLRPLLREEQASDEEIAAAIGLIWSGRDDRYSELRGRNAAPAQAGSRKVEMHYIGG
;
A
#
# COMPACT_ATOMS: atom_id res chain seq x y z
N MET A 1 27.86 15.03 -20.40
CA MET A 1 26.43 14.75 -20.68
C MET A 1 25.67 15.43 -19.56
N GLY A 2 24.90 16.48 -19.89
CA GLY A 2 24.28 17.32 -18.88
C GLY A 2 23.19 16.54 -18.13
N ASP A 3 23.22 16.63 -16.79
CA ASP A 3 22.16 16.19 -15.92
C ASP A 3 20.87 16.92 -16.30
N ALA A 4 19.99 16.24 -17.02
CA ALA A 4 18.64 16.72 -17.24
C ALA A 4 17.92 16.59 -15.89
N ALA A 5 17.90 17.67 -15.10
CA ALA A 5 17.06 17.76 -13.92
C ALA A 5 15.62 17.44 -14.32
N ILE A 6 15.08 16.32 -13.83
CA ILE A 6 13.68 15.99 -14.04
C ILE A 6 12.87 16.99 -13.21
N PRO A 7 12.16 17.95 -13.83
CA PRO A 7 11.42 18.93 -13.05
C PRO A 7 10.31 18.22 -12.27
N LEU A 8 10.38 18.25 -10.95
CA LEU A 8 9.33 17.78 -10.07
C LEU A 8 8.10 18.70 -10.24
N ILE A 9 7.09 18.25 -10.97
CA ILE A 9 5.78 18.91 -10.93
C ILE A 9 5.02 18.30 -9.76
N ASP A 10 4.74 19.13 -8.77
CA ASP A 10 3.96 18.75 -7.60
C ASP A 10 2.50 18.51 -8.00
N LEU A 11 2.13 17.25 -8.21
CA LEU A 11 0.76 16.83 -8.53
C LEU A 11 -0.15 16.72 -7.30
N ARG A 12 0.36 16.98 -6.09
CA ARG A 12 -0.45 16.98 -4.86
C ARG A 12 -1.59 17.99 -4.94
N HIS A 13 -1.43 19.04 -5.71
CA HIS A 13 -2.47 20.08 -5.94
C HIS A 13 -3.32 19.83 -7.19
N ALA A 14 -2.96 18.86 -8.05
CA ALA A 14 -3.77 18.45 -9.19
C ALA A 14 -4.92 17.55 -8.70
N GLY A 15 -6.11 18.09 -8.60
CA GLY A 15 -7.25 17.31 -8.11
C GLY A 15 -8.59 17.92 -8.50
N ARG A 16 -9.62 17.09 -8.44
CA ARG A 16 -11.00 17.48 -8.61
C ARG A 16 -11.60 17.77 -7.23
N LYS A 17 -12.48 18.75 -7.10
CA LYS A 17 -13.33 18.86 -5.91
C LYS A 17 -14.26 17.63 -5.84
N ALA A 18 -14.38 17.04 -4.66
CA ALA A 18 -15.48 16.14 -4.40
C ALA A 18 -16.78 16.97 -4.38
N VAL A 19 -17.82 16.48 -5.04
CA VAL A 19 -19.11 17.16 -5.17
C VAL A 19 -20.17 16.31 -4.50
N VAL A 20 -21.00 16.96 -3.67
CA VAL A 20 -22.20 16.32 -3.12
C VAL A 20 -23.23 16.21 -4.25
N PRO A 21 -23.76 15.01 -4.55
CA PRO A 21 -24.79 14.86 -5.57
C PRO A 21 -26.11 15.52 -5.11
N SER A 22 -26.90 16.01 -6.07
CA SER A 22 -28.22 16.63 -5.77
C SER A 22 -29.25 15.63 -5.18
N VAL A 23 -29.06 14.33 -5.41
CA VAL A 23 -29.86 13.26 -4.82
C VAL A 23 -28.96 12.40 -3.96
N LEU A 24 -29.22 12.35 -2.67
CA LEU A 24 -28.48 11.54 -1.71
C LEU A 24 -28.98 10.09 -1.77
N ALA A 25 -28.19 9.18 -2.33
CA ALA A 25 -28.46 7.76 -2.25
C ALA A 25 -27.89 7.20 -0.94
N PRO A 26 -28.68 6.49 -0.12
CA PRO A 26 -28.18 5.89 1.11
C PRO A 26 -27.12 4.83 0.82
N ALA A 27 -26.07 4.80 1.64
CA ALA A 27 -25.06 3.74 1.57
C ALA A 27 -25.68 2.41 2.02
N ASN A 28 -25.53 1.35 1.21
CA ASN A 28 -26.15 0.04 1.42
C ASN A 28 -25.14 -1.12 1.51
N GLY A 29 -23.83 -0.82 1.65
CA GLY A 29 -22.77 -1.82 1.73
C GLY A 29 -22.42 -2.52 0.40
N LEU A 30 -23.11 -2.20 -0.70
CA LEU A 30 -23.00 -2.89 -2.00
C LEU A 30 -22.42 -1.99 -3.11
N LEU A 31 -21.69 -0.95 -2.73
CA LEU A 31 -21.16 0.01 -3.70
C LEU A 31 -20.19 -0.66 -4.69
N SER A 32 -20.50 -0.55 -5.97
CA SER A 32 -19.68 -1.07 -7.08
C SER A 32 -19.38 0.03 -8.09
N ASP A 33 -18.24 -0.12 -8.80
CA ASP A 33 -17.84 0.78 -9.88
C ASP A 33 -18.45 0.37 -11.24
N ARG A 34 -18.07 1.08 -12.32
CA ARG A 34 -18.55 0.80 -13.69
C ARG A 34 -18.23 -0.60 -14.21
N LEU A 35 -17.24 -1.27 -13.62
CA LEU A 35 -16.82 -2.62 -13.99
C LEU A 35 -17.35 -3.68 -13.01
N GLY A 36 -18.27 -3.31 -12.11
CA GLY A 36 -18.85 -4.20 -11.11
C GLY A 36 -17.91 -4.53 -9.95
N ARG A 37 -16.79 -3.82 -9.78
CA ARG A 37 -15.83 -4.07 -8.71
C ARG A 37 -16.31 -3.44 -7.39
N PRO A 38 -16.47 -4.24 -6.33
CA PRO A 38 -16.94 -3.70 -5.04
C PRO A 38 -15.88 -2.86 -4.35
N LEU A 39 -16.29 -1.91 -3.53
CA LEU A 39 -15.42 -1.16 -2.63
C LEU A 39 -15.22 -1.95 -1.33
N ARG A 40 -14.01 -2.51 -1.07
CA ARG A 40 -13.76 -3.40 0.09
C ARG A 40 -12.52 -3.05 0.91
N ASP A 41 -11.52 -2.43 0.32
CA ASP A 41 -10.22 -2.13 0.96
C ASP A 41 -9.95 -0.63 0.86
N LEU A 42 -9.81 0.06 2.00
CA LEU A 42 -9.39 1.46 2.07
C LEU A 42 -7.95 1.53 2.60
N ARG A 43 -7.05 2.07 1.80
CA ARG A 43 -5.70 2.43 2.24
C ARG A 43 -5.66 3.88 2.67
N ILE A 44 -5.14 4.14 3.85
CA ILE A 44 -5.09 5.45 4.46
C ILE A 44 -3.63 5.85 4.66
N SER A 45 -3.17 6.86 3.93
CA SER A 45 -1.86 7.47 4.13
C SER A 45 -1.96 8.43 5.33
N VAL A 46 -1.19 8.15 6.39
CA VAL A 46 -1.20 8.97 7.61
C VAL A 46 -0.09 10.02 7.64
N THR A 47 0.89 9.92 6.74
CA THR A 47 2.00 10.86 6.56
C THR A 47 2.62 10.69 5.18
N ASP A 48 3.11 11.76 4.59
CA ASP A 48 3.92 11.75 3.36
C ASP A 48 5.43 11.59 3.65
N ARG A 49 5.85 11.62 4.93
CA ARG A 49 7.24 11.52 5.35
C ARG A 49 7.67 10.06 5.47
N CYS A 50 8.90 9.77 5.06
CA CYS A 50 9.56 8.51 5.26
C CYS A 50 11.01 8.76 5.71
N ASN A 51 11.55 7.85 6.52
CA ASN A 51 12.95 7.86 6.93
C ASN A 51 13.84 7.02 6.00
N PHE A 52 13.27 6.29 5.03
CA PHE A 52 14.00 5.62 3.95
C PHE A 52 13.90 6.41 2.64
N ARG A 53 14.81 6.11 1.71
CA ARG A 53 14.89 6.69 0.37
C ARG A 53 14.94 5.60 -0.70
N CYS A 54 14.08 4.58 -0.53
CA CYS A 54 14.04 3.46 -1.46
C CYS A 54 14.02 3.93 -2.91
N SER A 55 14.97 3.42 -3.69
CA SER A 55 15.21 3.86 -5.09
C SER A 55 14.00 3.70 -6.01
N TYR A 56 13.07 2.81 -5.63
CA TYR A 56 11.84 2.54 -6.37
C TYR A 56 10.61 3.34 -5.85
N CYS A 57 10.74 4.11 -4.75
CA CYS A 57 9.62 4.81 -4.12
C CYS A 57 9.91 6.29 -3.88
N MET A 58 11.04 6.62 -3.29
CA MET A 58 11.44 7.99 -2.90
C MET A 58 12.94 8.21 -3.13
N PRO A 59 13.42 8.18 -4.39
CA PRO A 59 14.85 8.32 -4.70
C PRO A 59 15.41 9.64 -4.17
N LYS A 60 16.63 9.62 -3.62
CA LYS A 60 17.31 10.78 -2.99
C LYS A 60 17.49 11.97 -3.93
N GLU A 61 17.62 11.71 -5.23
CA GLU A 61 17.78 12.73 -6.26
C GLU A 61 16.57 13.65 -6.35
N VAL A 62 15.41 13.17 -5.90
CA VAL A 62 14.15 13.92 -5.90
C VAL A 62 13.72 14.30 -4.49
N PHE A 63 13.86 13.38 -3.53
CA PHE A 63 13.42 13.53 -2.15
C PHE A 63 14.59 13.85 -1.22
N ASP A 64 15.32 14.88 -1.55
CA ASP A 64 16.48 15.38 -0.81
C ASP A 64 16.09 16.17 0.45
N SER A 65 17.06 16.83 1.07
CA SER A 65 16.86 17.68 2.24
C SER A 65 16.06 18.95 1.95
N GLN A 66 15.92 19.37 0.68
CA GLN A 66 15.17 20.55 0.26
C GLN A 66 13.72 20.22 -0.11
N TYR A 67 13.38 18.93 -0.25
CA TYR A 67 12.02 18.52 -0.58
C TYR A 67 11.03 18.94 0.51
N LYS A 68 9.98 19.64 0.11
CA LYS A 68 8.96 20.17 1.03
C LYS A 68 7.84 19.16 1.23
N PHE A 69 7.91 18.42 2.32
CA PHE A 69 6.80 17.60 2.80
C PHE A 69 5.64 18.49 3.28
N LEU A 70 4.45 17.92 3.35
CA LEU A 70 3.28 18.63 3.82
C LEU A 70 3.48 19.15 5.26
N PRO A 71 3.03 20.36 5.56
CA PRO A 71 2.98 20.85 6.93
C PRO A 71 1.94 20.06 7.72
N GLN A 72 2.16 19.93 9.04
CA GLN A 72 1.27 19.16 9.91
C GLN A 72 -0.19 19.65 9.86
N SER A 73 -0.43 20.93 9.68
CA SER A 73 -1.76 21.53 9.54
C SER A 73 -2.54 21.08 8.31
N SER A 74 -1.84 20.60 7.28
CA SER A 74 -2.48 20.05 6.07
C SER A 74 -2.91 18.60 6.23
N LEU A 75 -2.33 17.89 7.20
CA LEU A 75 -2.66 16.47 7.43
C LEU A 75 -4.06 16.36 8.02
N LEU A 76 -4.78 15.31 7.66
CA LEU A 76 -6.02 14.95 8.35
C LEU A 76 -5.76 14.68 9.84
N SER A 77 -6.66 15.10 10.69
CA SER A 77 -6.68 14.72 12.10
C SER A 77 -7.09 13.24 12.24
N PHE A 78 -6.90 12.66 13.41
CA PHE A 78 -7.32 11.27 13.66
C PHE A 78 -8.85 11.13 13.64
N GLU A 79 -9.57 12.16 14.11
CA GLU A 79 -11.02 12.26 14.04
C GLU A 79 -11.52 12.32 12.61
N GLU A 80 -10.88 13.13 11.73
CA GLU A 80 -11.23 13.24 10.31
C GLU A 80 -10.98 11.91 9.58
N ILE A 81 -9.87 11.23 9.88
CA ILE A 81 -9.55 9.90 9.34
C ILE A 81 -10.61 8.89 9.79
N THR A 82 -10.95 8.89 11.07
CA THR A 82 -11.92 7.95 11.66
C THR A 82 -13.33 8.19 11.11
N ARG A 83 -13.75 9.47 11.00
CA ARG A 83 -15.01 9.86 10.37
C ARG A 83 -15.06 9.35 8.93
N THR A 84 -14.01 9.61 8.16
CA THR A 84 -13.93 9.16 6.75
C THR A 84 -13.97 7.64 6.66
N ALA A 85 -13.18 6.93 7.46
CA ALA A 85 -13.15 5.45 7.46
C ALA A 85 -14.51 4.84 7.81
N ARG A 86 -15.25 5.43 8.76
CA ARG A 86 -16.61 5.02 9.10
C ARG A 86 -17.55 5.16 7.90
N LEU A 87 -17.49 6.27 7.16
CA LEU A 87 -18.29 6.48 5.97
C LEU A 87 -17.94 5.49 4.84
N PHE A 88 -16.67 5.14 4.70
CA PHE A 88 -16.28 4.07 3.78
C PHE A 88 -16.82 2.70 4.21
N ALA A 89 -16.89 2.43 5.52
CA ALA A 89 -17.47 1.18 6.02
C ALA A 89 -18.96 1.06 5.66
N THR A 90 -19.74 2.14 5.69
CA THR A 90 -21.16 2.11 5.25
C THR A 90 -21.32 1.76 3.76
N HIS A 91 -20.29 1.99 2.95
CA HIS A 91 -20.26 1.60 1.53
C HIS A 91 -19.74 0.16 1.29
N GLY A 92 -19.38 -0.56 2.35
CA GLY A 92 -18.98 -1.96 2.27
C GLY A 92 -17.47 -2.21 2.39
N VAL A 93 -16.69 -1.21 2.82
CA VAL A 93 -15.28 -1.42 3.18
C VAL A 93 -15.22 -2.32 4.41
N GLN A 94 -14.45 -3.39 4.30
CA GLN A 94 -14.24 -4.39 5.35
C GLN A 94 -12.80 -4.38 5.85
N LYS A 95 -11.91 -3.68 5.14
CA LYS A 95 -10.48 -3.64 5.44
C LYS A 95 -9.93 -2.23 5.40
N LEU A 96 -9.22 -1.87 6.46
CA LEU A 96 -8.46 -0.64 6.57
C LEU A 96 -6.96 -0.97 6.59
N ARG A 97 -6.19 -0.27 5.77
CA ARG A 97 -4.73 -0.38 5.79
C ARG A 97 -4.10 0.97 6.04
N LEU A 98 -3.47 1.12 7.19
CA LEU A 98 -2.64 2.28 7.48
C LEU A 98 -1.31 2.17 6.73
N THR A 99 -0.93 3.26 6.08
CA THR A 99 0.26 3.38 5.24
C THR A 99 0.71 4.85 5.19
N GLY A 100 1.52 5.22 4.22
CA GLY A 100 2.01 6.59 4.01
C GLY A 100 3.37 6.55 3.34
N GLY A 101 4.27 7.47 3.68
CA GLY A 101 5.68 7.24 3.60
C GLY A 101 6.03 6.13 4.60
N GLU A 102 6.38 6.49 5.84
CA GLU A 102 6.49 5.53 6.94
C GLU A 102 5.46 5.87 8.04
N PRO A 103 4.39 5.07 8.21
CA PRO A 103 3.31 5.41 9.14
C PRO A 103 3.74 5.50 10.60
N LEU A 104 4.77 4.75 11.01
CA LEU A 104 5.28 4.77 12.39
C LEU A 104 5.96 6.10 12.76
N LEU A 105 6.23 6.99 11.79
CA LEU A 105 6.68 8.36 12.05
C LEU A 105 5.54 9.29 12.49
N ARG A 106 4.27 8.92 12.24
CA ARG A 106 3.12 9.66 12.76
C ARG A 106 3.07 9.49 14.28
N LYS A 107 3.21 10.61 15.02
CA LYS A 107 3.14 10.59 16.49
C LYS A 107 1.77 10.08 16.94
N HIS A 108 1.77 9.28 18.00
CA HIS A 108 0.54 8.73 18.61
C HIS A 108 -0.33 7.90 17.67
N LEU A 109 0.30 7.16 16.72
CA LEU A 109 -0.44 6.33 15.76
C LEU A 109 -1.30 5.27 16.45
N GLU A 110 -0.88 4.79 17.63
CA GLU A 110 -1.64 3.87 18.47
C GLU A 110 -3.02 4.43 18.87
N VAL A 111 -3.16 5.73 19.03
CA VAL A 111 -4.47 6.37 19.30
C VAL A 111 -5.39 6.23 18.08
N LEU A 112 -4.88 6.51 16.88
CA LEU A 112 -5.67 6.31 15.64
C LEU A 112 -6.05 4.84 15.47
N VAL A 113 -5.12 3.91 15.74
CA VAL A 113 -5.41 2.47 15.68
C VAL A 113 -6.56 2.12 16.60
N GLY A 114 -6.58 2.63 17.86
CA GLY A 114 -7.67 2.43 18.81
C GLY A 114 -9.00 2.97 18.29
N MET A 115 -9.02 4.19 17.76
CA MET A 115 -10.24 4.78 17.19
C MET A 115 -10.79 3.97 16.00
N LEU A 116 -9.91 3.47 15.12
CA LEU A 116 -10.31 2.65 13.97
C LEU A 116 -10.75 1.23 14.37
N ALA A 117 -10.19 0.66 15.43
CA ALA A 117 -10.55 -0.65 15.94
C ALA A 117 -11.99 -0.72 16.49
N GLU A 118 -12.55 0.44 16.90
CA GLU A 118 -13.94 0.55 17.34
C GLU A 118 -14.95 0.55 16.20
N LEU A 119 -14.50 0.76 14.95
CA LEU A 119 -15.38 0.80 13.78
C LEU A 119 -15.94 -0.59 13.45
N ARG A 120 -17.17 -0.60 12.96
CA ARG A 120 -17.89 -1.81 12.55
C ARG A 120 -18.46 -1.66 11.14
N THR A 121 -18.59 -2.78 10.44
CA THR A 121 -19.36 -2.86 9.19
C THR A 121 -20.86 -2.65 9.50
N PRO A 122 -21.72 -2.41 8.50
CA PRO A 122 -23.17 -2.35 8.70
C PRO A 122 -23.76 -3.60 9.37
N GLU A 123 -23.11 -4.76 9.17
CA GLU A 123 -23.50 -6.04 9.79
C GLU A 123 -22.92 -6.22 11.20
N GLY A 124 -22.28 -5.20 11.79
CA GLY A 124 -21.73 -5.21 13.14
C GLY A 124 -20.37 -5.92 13.28
N GLN A 125 -19.74 -6.34 12.17
CA GLN A 125 -18.44 -7.01 12.22
C GLN A 125 -17.28 -6.01 12.37
N PRO A 126 -16.20 -6.36 13.10
CA PRO A 126 -15.00 -5.53 13.14
C PRO A 126 -14.33 -5.44 11.77
N LEU A 127 -13.74 -4.28 11.46
CA LEU A 127 -12.95 -4.12 10.26
C LEU A 127 -11.58 -4.80 10.38
N ASP A 128 -11.07 -5.38 9.28
CA ASP A 128 -9.70 -5.92 9.22
C ASP A 128 -8.69 -4.75 9.21
N LEU A 129 -8.14 -4.43 10.38
CA LEU A 129 -7.21 -3.31 10.55
C LEU A 129 -5.77 -3.76 10.40
N THR A 130 -5.09 -3.24 9.40
CA THR A 130 -3.72 -3.61 9.03
C THR A 130 -2.81 -2.39 8.88
N LEU A 131 -1.49 -2.59 8.97
CA LEU A 131 -0.48 -1.55 8.80
C LEU A 131 0.62 -2.04 7.86
N THR A 132 1.15 -1.16 7.01
CA THR A 132 2.35 -1.42 6.20
C THR A 132 3.49 -0.51 6.66
N THR A 133 4.67 -1.06 6.95
CA THR A 133 5.82 -0.33 7.51
C THR A 133 7.15 -0.86 6.98
N ASN A 134 8.18 -0.03 7.02
CA ASN A 134 9.58 -0.43 6.83
C ASN A 134 10.22 -1.04 8.11
N ALA A 135 9.44 -1.18 9.17
CA ALA A 135 9.82 -1.73 10.48
C ALA A 135 10.90 -0.96 11.27
N SER A 136 11.44 0.14 10.78
CA SER A 136 12.52 0.88 11.46
C SER A 136 12.20 1.33 12.90
N LEU A 137 10.92 1.43 13.26
CA LEU A 137 10.45 1.80 14.60
C LEU A 137 9.64 0.69 15.27
N LEU A 138 9.52 -0.47 14.64
CA LEU A 138 8.57 -1.49 15.05
C LEU A 138 8.95 -2.17 16.37
N THR A 139 10.23 -2.38 16.63
CA THR A 139 10.75 -2.93 17.90
C THR A 139 10.19 -2.19 19.13
N ARG A 140 10.00 -0.87 19.01
CA ARG A 140 9.48 -0.02 20.11
C ARG A 140 7.97 0.12 20.11
N LYS A 141 7.28 -0.18 19.00
CA LYS A 141 5.86 0.15 18.80
C LYS A 141 4.94 -1.05 18.64
N ALA A 142 5.48 -2.25 18.39
CA ALA A 142 4.68 -3.44 18.06
C ALA A 142 3.63 -3.75 19.13
N GLN A 143 4.02 -3.79 20.41
CA GLN A 143 3.11 -4.09 21.51
C GLN A 143 2.01 -3.04 21.65
N ALA A 144 2.36 -1.75 21.66
CA ALA A 144 1.38 -0.67 21.79
C ALA A 144 0.36 -0.65 20.64
N LEU A 145 0.80 -0.97 19.40
CA LEU A 145 -0.10 -1.10 18.25
C LEU A 145 -1.04 -2.30 18.41
N LYS A 146 -0.54 -3.43 18.90
CA LYS A 146 -1.34 -4.63 19.17
C LYS A 146 -2.38 -4.35 20.24
N ASP A 147 -1.99 -3.74 21.36
CA ASP A 147 -2.86 -3.40 22.49
C ASP A 147 -3.96 -2.41 22.06
N ALA A 148 -3.65 -1.51 21.12
CA ALA A 148 -4.61 -0.60 20.52
C ALA A 148 -5.59 -1.27 19.52
N GLY A 149 -5.38 -2.55 19.18
CA GLY A 149 -6.30 -3.31 18.31
C GLY A 149 -5.80 -3.55 16.89
N LEU A 150 -4.52 -3.27 16.56
CA LEU A 150 -3.96 -3.68 15.27
C LEU A 150 -3.96 -5.20 15.16
N GLN A 151 -4.51 -5.72 14.06
CA GLN A 151 -4.67 -7.17 13.90
C GLN A 151 -3.48 -7.79 13.17
N ARG A 152 -3.01 -7.16 12.09
CA ARG A 152 -1.98 -7.72 11.21
C ARG A 152 -1.05 -6.63 10.71
N ILE A 153 0.17 -7.04 10.34
CA ILE A 153 1.18 -6.13 9.82
C ILE A 153 1.78 -6.63 8.50
N THR A 154 2.17 -5.70 7.66
CA THR A 154 2.98 -5.94 6.47
C THR A 154 4.28 -5.17 6.61
N ILE A 155 5.41 -5.84 6.40
CA ILE A 155 6.75 -5.28 6.54
C ILE A 155 7.43 -5.31 5.17
N SER A 156 8.07 -4.21 4.78
CA SER A 156 8.87 -4.14 3.57
C SER A 156 10.31 -4.53 3.88
N LEU A 157 10.83 -5.56 3.17
CA LEU A 157 12.20 -6.04 3.31
C LEU A 157 12.67 -6.63 1.97
N ASP A 158 13.65 -5.99 1.33
CA ASP A 158 14.03 -6.31 -0.05
C ASP A 158 15.28 -7.21 -0.16
N ALA A 159 15.99 -7.49 0.93
CA ALA A 159 17.14 -8.38 0.99
C ALA A 159 17.50 -8.74 2.44
N LEU A 160 18.22 -9.86 2.64
CA LEU A 160 18.90 -10.23 3.89
C LEU A 160 20.35 -9.74 3.91
N ASP A 161 20.99 -9.66 2.74
CA ASP A 161 22.32 -9.05 2.64
C ASP A 161 22.23 -7.56 2.96
N ASP A 162 22.97 -7.12 3.99
CA ASP A 162 22.94 -5.74 4.50
C ASP A 162 23.39 -4.72 3.44
N GLY A 163 24.35 -5.09 2.59
CA GLY A 163 24.83 -4.23 1.51
C GLY A 163 23.79 -4.02 0.41
N ILE A 164 23.05 -5.08 0.06
CA ILE A 164 21.95 -5.00 -0.92
C ILE A 164 20.79 -4.21 -0.33
N PHE A 165 20.41 -4.53 0.92
CA PHE A 165 19.34 -3.85 1.63
C PHE A 165 19.59 -2.34 1.70
N ARG A 166 20.80 -1.91 2.11
CA ARG A 166 21.19 -0.48 2.17
C ARG A 166 21.18 0.20 0.78
N ARG A 167 21.56 -0.52 -0.28
CA ARG A 167 21.46 0.03 -1.65
C ARG A 167 20.03 0.19 -2.12
N MET A 168 19.13 -0.72 -1.72
CA MET A 168 17.70 -0.65 -2.10
C MET A 168 16.96 0.47 -1.37
N ASN A 169 17.19 0.62 -0.07
CA ASN A 169 16.52 1.63 0.76
C ASN A 169 17.26 2.98 0.82
N ASP A 170 18.51 3.02 0.31
CA ASP A 170 19.38 4.19 0.17
C ASP A 170 19.54 5.03 1.44
N VAL A 171 19.65 4.34 2.59
CA VAL A 171 19.96 4.93 3.89
C VAL A 171 20.91 4.01 4.68
N ASP A 172 21.61 4.59 5.63
CA ASP A 172 22.46 3.84 6.56
C ASP A 172 21.60 3.25 7.70
N PHE A 173 20.86 2.18 7.35
CA PHE A 173 20.02 1.44 8.29
C PHE A 173 20.29 -0.07 8.16
N PRO A 174 20.65 -0.79 9.25
CA PRO A 174 21.00 -2.18 9.16
C PRO A 174 19.78 -3.09 9.00
N VAL A 175 19.88 -4.13 8.19
CA VAL A 175 18.83 -5.14 8.01
C VAL A 175 18.48 -5.83 9.33
N ALA A 176 19.45 -6.01 10.23
CA ALA A 176 19.24 -6.61 11.54
C ALA A 176 18.14 -5.92 12.36
N ASP A 177 18.01 -4.59 12.26
CA ASP A 177 16.99 -3.83 13.00
C ASP A 177 15.59 -4.07 12.41
N VAL A 178 15.47 -4.33 11.10
CA VAL A 178 14.20 -4.75 10.48
C VAL A 178 13.82 -6.14 10.94
N LEU A 179 14.79 -7.07 10.99
CA LEU A 179 14.55 -8.45 11.48
C LEU A 179 14.12 -8.45 12.95
N ALA A 180 14.77 -7.65 13.80
CA ALA A 180 14.34 -7.46 15.19
C ALA A 180 12.92 -6.87 15.28
N GLY A 181 12.53 -6.00 14.34
CA GLY A 181 11.17 -5.50 14.23
C GLY A 181 10.16 -6.58 13.86
N ILE A 182 10.53 -7.54 12.99
CA ILE A 182 9.70 -8.70 12.64
C ILE A 182 9.52 -9.61 13.87
N GLU A 183 10.59 -9.88 14.60
CA GLU A 183 10.54 -10.66 15.85
C GLU A 183 9.65 -10.00 16.90
N ALA A 184 9.75 -8.68 17.08
CA ALA A 184 8.90 -7.93 17.99
C ALA A 184 7.42 -7.98 17.58
N ALA A 185 7.12 -7.92 16.29
CA ALA A 185 5.77 -8.05 15.77
C ALA A 185 5.21 -9.48 16.02
N ALA A 186 6.03 -10.50 15.83
CA ALA A 186 5.65 -11.89 16.11
C ALA A 186 5.38 -12.10 17.60
N ALA A 187 6.27 -11.61 18.47
CA ALA A 187 6.13 -11.68 19.92
C ALA A 187 4.89 -10.93 20.43
N ALA A 188 4.52 -9.82 19.80
CA ALA A 188 3.29 -9.08 20.10
C ALA A 188 2.01 -9.76 19.55
N GLY A 189 2.11 -10.86 18.81
CA GLY A 189 0.95 -11.57 18.26
C GLY A 189 0.30 -10.88 17.04
N LEU A 190 1.08 -10.15 16.23
CA LEU A 190 0.63 -9.54 14.96
C LEU A 190 0.71 -10.52 13.77
N ALA A 191 0.70 -11.81 14.02
CA ALA A 191 0.75 -12.86 13.00
C ALA A 191 -0.63 -13.10 12.33
N PRO A 192 -0.65 -13.59 11.07
CA PRO A 192 0.52 -13.80 10.20
C PRO A 192 1.08 -12.47 9.71
N ILE A 193 2.40 -12.33 9.86
CA ILE A 193 3.13 -11.17 9.37
C ILE A 193 3.36 -11.36 7.86
N LYS A 194 3.07 -10.33 7.07
CA LYS A 194 3.41 -10.35 5.65
C LYS A 194 4.70 -9.57 5.43
N VAL A 195 5.71 -10.22 4.84
CA VAL A 195 6.95 -9.57 4.43
C VAL A 195 6.92 -9.38 2.91
N ASN A 196 7.02 -8.15 2.45
CA ASN A 196 7.03 -7.79 1.04
C ASN A 196 8.46 -7.56 0.57
N MET A 197 8.85 -8.24 -0.50
CA MET A 197 10.08 -8.03 -1.23
C MET A 197 9.74 -7.52 -2.64
N VAL A 198 10.12 -6.29 -2.97
CA VAL A 198 10.10 -5.82 -4.35
C VAL A 198 11.30 -6.43 -5.06
N VAL A 199 11.04 -7.26 -6.09
CA VAL A 199 12.10 -7.93 -6.84
C VAL A 199 12.50 -7.10 -8.05
N LYS A 200 13.77 -6.70 -8.10
CA LYS A 200 14.34 -5.96 -9.22
C LYS A 200 15.45 -6.80 -9.86
N ARG A 201 15.28 -7.17 -11.15
CA ARG A 201 16.23 -7.98 -11.91
C ARG A 201 17.62 -7.34 -11.91
N GLY A 202 18.65 -8.15 -11.63
CA GLY A 202 20.05 -7.73 -11.58
C GLY A 202 20.43 -6.90 -10.34
N VAL A 203 19.51 -6.69 -9.39
CA VAL A 203 19.79 -5.93 -8.15
C VAL A 203 19.66 -6.82 -6.91
N ASN A 204 18.49 -7.38 -6.64
CA ASN A 204 18.23 -8.22 -5.48
C ASN A 204 17.57 -9.58 -5.84
N ASP A 205 17.49 -9.93 -7.10
CA ASP A 205 16.84 -11.16 -7.57
C ASP A 205 17.59 -12.45 -7.15
N HIS A 206 18.86 -12.37 -6.75
CA HIS A 206 19.60 -13.46 -6.14
C HIS A 206 19.24 -13.70 -4.66
N GLU A 207 18.56 -12.75 -4.00
CA GLU A 207 18.05 -12.88 -2.63
C GLU A 207 16.73 -13.68 -2.54
N ILE A 208 16.08 -14.02 -3.65
CA ILE A 208 14.78 -14.73 -3.67
C ILE A 208 14.83 -16.03 -2.85
N VAL A 209 15.78 -16.91 -3.14
CA VAL A 209 15.91 -18.21 -2.46
C VAL A 209 16.43 -18.05 -1.01
N PRO A 210 17.46 -17.22 -0.73
CA PRO A 210 17.88 -16.92 0.63
C PRO A 210 16.73 -16.39 1.51
N MET A 211 15.96 -15.42 1.04
CA MET A 211 14.81 -14.86 1.76
C MET A 211 13.74 -15.93 2.05
N ALA A 212 13.38 -16.74 1.05
CA ALA A 212 12.38 -17.80 1.22
C ALA A 212 12.85 -18.85 2.23
N ARG A 213 14.11 -19.26 2.16
CA ARG A 213 14.72 -20.21 3.11
C ARG A 213 14.72 -19.66 4.53
N PHE A 214 15.19 -18.42 4.70
CA PHE A 214 15.28 -17.77 6.00
C PHE A 214 13.93 -17.70 6.72
N PHE A 215 12.89 -17.18 6.05
CA PHE A 215 11.58 -17.04 6.67
C PHE A 215 10.91 -18.38 6.93
N ARG A 216 11.05 -19.34 6.02
CA ARG A 216 10.54 -20.70 6.22
C ARG A 216 11.20 -21.40 7.42
N GLU A 217 12.49 -21.25 7.60
CA GLU A 217 13.24 -21.96 8.66
C GLU A 217 13.08 -21.28 10.04
N ASN A 218 13.06 -19.96 10.11
CA ASN A 218 13.05 -19.23 11.37
C ASN A 218 11.63 -18.83 11.86
N PHE A 219 10.66 -18.69 10.94
CA PHE A 219 9.32 -18.20 11.29
C PHE A 219 8.19 -19.12 10.87
N GLY A 220 8.41 -20.03 9.94
CA GLY A 220 7.39 -20.97 9.46
C GLY A 220 6.10 -20.26 9.03
N ALA A 221 4.96 -20.71 9.53
CA ALA A 221 3.64 -20.16 9.20
C ALA A 221 3.37 -18.77 9.82
N ALA A 222 4.21 -18.28 10.73
CA ALA A 222 4.03 -16.95 11.32
C ALA A 222 4.35 -15.81 10.35
N VAL A 223 5.14 -16.08 9.30
CA VAL A 223 5.51 -15.11 8.28
C VAL A 223 5.15 -15.62 6.88
N VAL A 224 4.51 -14.76 6.10
CA VAL A 224 4.22 -14.98 4.67
C VAL A 224 5.12 -14.04 3.86
N LEU A 225 6.14 -14.60 3.20
CA LEU A 225 6.98 -13.84 2.28
C LEU A 225 6.24 -13.64 0.96
N ARG A 226 6.19 -12.39 0.47
CA ARG A 226 5.55 -12.04 -0.79
C ARG A 226 6.51 -11.32 -1.71
N PHE A 227 6.66 -11.85 -2.90
CA PHE A 227 7.46 -11.29 -3.98
C PHE A 227 6.58 -10.37 -4.84
N ILE A 228 7.02 -9.15 -5.04
CA ILE A 228 6.30 -8.13 -5.81
C ILE A 228 7.12 -7.78 -7.04
N GLU A 229 6.53 -7.86 -8.22
CA GLU A 229 7.16 -7.36 -9.43
C GLU A 229 7.43 -5.85 -9.34
N TYR A 230 8.62 -5.43 -9.76
CA TYR A 230 8.99 -4.01 -9.79
C TYR A 230 8.05 -3.21 -10.70
N MET A 231 7.35 -2.24 -10.15
CA MET A 231 6.30 -1.47 -10.82
C MET A 231 6.72 -0.03 -11.12
N ASP A 232 6.08 0.54 -12.14
CA ASP A 232 6.18 1.94 -12.55
C ASP A 232 5.30 2.88 -11.69
N VAL A 233 5.40 2.77 -10.36
CA VAL A 233 4.67 3.63 -9.42
C VAL A 233 5.30 5.03 -9.36
N GLY A 234 4.45 6.05 -9.24
CA GLY A 234 4.93 7.43 -9.30
C GLY A 234 5.53 7.80 -10.67
N SER A 235 6.35 8.84 -10.67
CA SER A 235 7.00 9.37 -11.88
C SER A 235 8.53 9.49 -11.76
N THR A 236 9.08 9.13 -10.59
CA THR A 236 10.48 9.43 -10.23
C THR A 236 11.36 8.21 -10.05
N ASN A 237 10.81 6.98 -10.13
CA ASN A 237 11.51 5.75 -9.76
C ASN A 237 12.41 5.14 -10.84
N GLY A 238 12.54 5.76 -12.02
CA GLY A 238 13.40 5.28 -13.11
C GLY A 238 13.03 3.89 -13.64
N TRP A 239 11.75 3.51 -13.58
CA TRP A 239 11.28 2.19 -13.98
C TRP A 239 11.55 1.89 -15.46
N ALA A 240 12.04 0.69 -15.72
CA ALA A 240 12.18 0.12 -17.06
C ALA A 240 11.77 -1.35 -17.05
N MET A 241 11.18 -1.84 -18.14
CA MET A 241 10.68 -3.21 -18.26
C MET A 241 11.79 -4.26 -18.08
N ASP A 242 13.01 -3.95 -18.51
CA ASP A 242 14.19 -4.83 -18.41
C ASP A 242 14.55 -5.15 -16.94
N HIS A 243 14.14 -4.30 -16.00
CA HIS A 243 14.34 -4.52 -14.58
C HIS A 243 13.23 -5.36 -13.92
N VAL A 244 12.17 -5.70 -14.65
CA VAL A 244 11.09 -6.53 -14.14
C VAL A 244 11.49 -8.00 -14.21
N LEU A 245 11.40 -8.68 -13.07
CA LEU A 245 11.49 -10.14 -13.00
C LEU A 245 10.06 -10.69 -12.90
N PRO A 246 9.56 -11.42 -13.90
CA PRO A 246 8.22 -11.99 -13.85
C PRO A 246 8.01 -12.92 -12.66
N SER A 247 6.85 -12.89 -12.01
CA SER A 247 6.51 -13.77 -10.89
C SER A 247 6.64 -15.26 -11.26
N ALA A 248 6.35 -15.63 -12.51
CA ALA A 248 6.56 -16.99 -13.00
C ALA A 248 8.04 -17.44 -12.93
N GLU A 249 8.99 -16.53 -13.18
CA GLU A 249 10.42 -16.81 -13.06
C GLU A 249 10.83 -16.92 -11.58
N VAL A 250 10.28 -16.07 -10.70
CA VAL A 250 10.49 -16.17 -9.24
C VAL A 250 9.99 -17.51 -8.72
N LEU A 251 8.77 -17.91 -9.09
CA LEU A 251 8.18 -19.21 -8.72
C LEU A 251 9.05 -20.36 -9.21
N SER A 252 9.49 -20.34 -10.47
CA SER A 252 10.36 -21.37 -11.03
C SER A 252 11.66 -21.53 -10.24
N ARG A 253 12.33 -20.41 -9.86
CA ARG A 253 13.55 -20.44 -9.03
C ARG A 253 13.29 -21.07 -7.66
N LEU A 254 12.14 -20.79 -7.04
CA LEU A 254 11.76 -21.40 -5.77
C LEU A 254 11.44 -22.88 -5.89
N GLN A 255 10.77 -23.31 -6.96
CA GLN A 255 10.41 -24.72 -7.20
C GLN A 255 11.64 -25.61 -7.46
N HIS A 256 12.77 -25.07 -7.89
CA HIS A 256 14.03 -25.81 -7.96
C HIS A 256 14.61 -26.18 -6.58
N VAL A 257 14.15 -25.52 -5.52
CA VAL A 257 14.70 -25.72 -4.15
C VAL A 257 13.65 -26.25 -3.18
N PHE A 258 12.39 -25.88 -3.38
CA PHE A 258 11.28 -26.21 -2.47
C PHE A 258 10.13 -26.88 -3.21
N GLU A 259 9.51 -27.85 -2.57
CA GLU A 259 8.23 -28.39 -3.05
C GLU A 259 7.11 -27.41 -2.68
N LEU A 260 6.53 -26.78 -3.70
CA LEU A 260 5.44 -25.81 -3.55
C LEU A 260 4.18 -26.31 -4.24
N GLU A 261 3.03 -26.05 -3.64
CA GLU A 261 1.73 -26.29 -4.24
C GLU A 261 0.83 -25.05 -4.13
N PRO A 262 -0.02 -24.80 -5.16
CA PRO A 262 -0.86 -23.62 -5.19
C PRO A 262 -1.95 -23.70 -4.11
N LEU A 263 -2.37 -22.50 -3.64
CA LEU A 263 -3.51 -22.32 -2.74
C LEU A 263 -4.55 -21.41 -3.40
N ASP A 264 -5.82 -21.68 -3.11
CA ASP A 264 -6.90 -20.83 -3.51
C ASP A 264 -6.81 -19.44 -2.83
N ALA A 265 -7.36 -18.43 -3.49
CA ALA A 265 -7.50 -17.09 -2.91
C ALA A 265 -8.41 -17.14 -1.68
N THR A 266 -8.05 -16.39 -0.62
CA THR A 266 -8.86 -16.31 0.61
C THR A 266 -10.04 -15.35 0.49
N ALA A 267 -9.99 -14.42 -0.48
CA ALA A 267 -11.05 -13.44 -0.71
C ALA A 267 -10.98 -12.91 -2.15
N GLN A 268 -12.13 -12.47 -2.66
CA GLN A 268 -12.19 -11.77 -3.95
C GLN A 268 -11.34 -10.50 -3.92
N GLY A 269 -10.51 -10.28 -4.94
CA GLY A 269 -9.60 -9.13 -5.04
C GLY A 269 -8.31 -9.29 -4.26
N GLU A 270 -8.00 -10.50 -3.76
CA GLU A 270 -6.66 -10.80 -3.24
C GLU A 270 -5.62 -10.59 -4.36
N THR A 271 -4.54 -9.86 -4.04
CA THR A 271 -3.54 -9.47 -5.05
C THR A 271 -2.41 -10.46 -5.19
N ALA A 272 -2.22 -11.31 -4.20
CA ALA A 272 -1.15 -12.30 -4.17
C ALA A 272 -1.68 -13.66 -4.59
N GLU A 273 -1.08 -14.25 -5.62
CA GLU A 273 -1.17 -15.68 -5.87
C GLU A 273 -0.41 -16.41 -4.75
N ARG A 274 -1.04 -17.40 -4.12
CA ARG A 274 -0.52 -18.04 -2.91
C ARG A 274 -0.04 -19.45 -3.19
N TRP A 275 1.09 -19.82 -2.57
CA TRP A 275 1.69 -21.14 -2.66
C TRP A 275 2.17 -21.58 -1.29
N ARG A 276 1.87 -22.81 -0.86
CA ARG A 276 2.37 -23.35 0.41
C ARG A 276 3.55 -24.30 0.18
N TYR A 277 4.40 -24.37 1.17
CA TYR A 277 5.39 -25.45 1.25
C TYR A 277 4.71 -26.76 1.60
N ARG A 278 4.98 -27.84 0.84
CA ARG A 278 4.36 -29.14 1.08
C ARG A 278 4.65 -29.73 2.47
N ASP A 279 5.76 -29.34 3.08
CA ASP A 279 6.11 -29.75 4.44
C ASP A 279 5.35 -28.99 5.53
N GLY A 280 4.42 -28.11 5.17
CA GLY A 280 3.57 -27.34 6.10
C GLY A 280 4.26 -26.16 6.78
N ARG A 281 5.49 -25.82 6.41
CA ARG A 281 6.26 -24.72 7.02
C ARG A 281 5.93 -23.32 6.48
N GLY A 282 4.64 -23.07 6.23
CA GLY A 282 4.17 -21.76 5.80
C GLY A 282 3.90 -21.63 4.30
N GLU A 283 3.81 -20.39 3.83
CA GLU A 283 3.47 -20.06 2.46
C GLU A 283 4.30 -18.91 1.91
N VAL A 284 4.34 -18.82 0.58
CA VAL A 284 4.85 -17.67 -0.18
C VAL A 284 3.75 -17.10 -1.06
N GLY A 285 3.88 -15.83 -1.44
CA GLY A 285 2.93 -15.17 -2.32
C GLY A 285 3.61 -14.42 -3.46
N PHE A 286 2.90 -14.25 -4.57
CA PHE A 286 3.40 -13.53 -5.75
C PHE A 286 2.42 -12.43 -6.13
N ILE A 287 2.91 -11.21 -6.31
CA ILE A 287 2.10 -10.05 -6.72
C ILE A 287 2.56 -9.63 -8.12
N SER A 288 1.90 -10.20 -9.12
CA SER A 288 2.25 -10.10 -10.54
C SER A 288 1.65 -8.83 -11.17
N SER A 289 2.01 -7.67 -10.63
CA SER A 289 1.40 -6.37 -10.98
C SER A 289 1.69 -5.91 -12.41
N VAL A 290 2.71 -6.47 -13.07
CA VAL A 290 3.18 -6.09 -14.40
C VAL A 290 2.81 -7.15 -15.43
N THR A 291 3.12 -8.42 -15.14
CA THR A 291 2.93 -9.51 -16.11
C THR A 291 1.54 -10.13 -16.07
N GLN A 292 0.85 -10.09 -14.93
CA GLN A 292 -0.53 -10.59 -14.76
C GLN A 292 -1.36 -9.56 -13.98
N ALA A 293 -1.79 -8.51 -14.68
CA ALA A 293 -2.53 -7.42 -14.06
C ALA A 293 -3.87 -7.89 -13.48
N PHE A 294 -4.14 -7.51 -12.23
CA PHE A 294 -5.36 -7.84 -11.47
C PHE A 294 -6.33 -6.65 -11.36
N CYS A 295 -6.41 -5.82 -12.41
CA CYS A 295 -7.29 -4.65 -12.42
C CYS A 295 -8.78 -5.02 -12.34
N GLN A 296 -9.17 -6.18 -12.89
CA GLN A 296 -10.56 -6.63 -12.95
C GLN A 296 -11.16 -6.91 -11.57
N ASP A 297 -10.34 -7.32 -10.59
CA ASP A 297 -10.78 -7.62 -9.23
C ASP A 297 -10.33 -6.55 -8.21
N CYS A 298 -9.85 -5.39 -8.69
CA CYS A 298 -9.32 -4.37 -7.81
C CYS A 298 -10.42 -3.63 -7.02
N ASN A 299 -10.52 -3.89 -5.73
CA ASN A 299 -11.52 -3.38 -4.80
C ASN A 299 -11.00 -2.28 -3.85
N ARG A 300 -9.88 -1.61 -4.21
CA ARG A 300 -9.12 -0.72 -3.34
C ARG A 300 -9.31 0.73 -3.66
N ALA A 301 -9.62 1.52 -2.63
CA ALA A 301 -9.53 2.98 -2.61
C ALA A 301 -8.30 3.43 -1.79
N ARG A 302 -7.86 4.67 -1.99
CA ARG A 302 -6.71 5.28 -1.30
C ARG A 302 -7.05 6.68 -0.85
N LEU A 303 -6.88 6.94 0.43
CA LEU A 303 -7.01 8.27 1.02
C LEU A 303 -5.60 8.82 1.28
N SER A 304 -5.27 9.95 0.65
CA SER A 304 -4.00 10.62 0.91
C SER A 304 -3.98 11.25 2.30
N THR A 305 -2.80 11.61 2.73
CA THR A 305 -2.55 12.17 4.06
C THR A 305 -3.27 13.51 4.32
N GLU A 306 -3.67 14.23 3.26
CA GLU A 306 -4.44 15.50 3.34
C GLU A 306 -5.91 15.35 2.90
N GLY A 307 -6.41 14.11 2.71
CA GLY A 307 -7.83 13.88 2.45
C GLY A 307 -8.23 13.83 0.98
N ARG A 308 -7.32 13.51 0.06
CA ARG A 308 -7.67 13.24 -1.33
C ARG A 308 -7.93 11.77 -1.57
N LEU A 309 -9.02 11.46 -2.25
CA LEU A 309 -9.42 10.12 -2.61
C LEU A 309 -8.87 9.75 -4.00
N TYR A 310 -8.08 8.68 -4.07
CA TYR A 310 -7.55 8.09 -5.30
C TYR A 310 -8.13 6.70 -5.52
N LEU A 311 -8.47 6.40 -6.77
CA LEU A 311 -9.10 5.12 -7.15
C LEU A 311 -8.10 4.09 -7.70
N CYS A 312 -6.88 4.53 -8.06
CA CYS A 312 -5.81 3.69 -8.60
C CYS A 312 -4.45 4.09 -8.02
N LEU A 313 -3.54 3.12 -7.85
CA LEU A 313 -2.14 3.37 -7.46
C LEU A 313 -1.39 4.22 -8.50
N PHE A 314 -1.78 4.12 -9.74
CA PHE A 314 -1.19 4.83 -10.88
C PHE A 314 -1.98 6.08 -11.27
N GLY A 315 -2.86 6.54 -10.39
CA GLY A 315 -3.67 7.73 -10.64
C GLY A 315 -2.83 9.01 -10.69
N SER A 316 -3.25 9.95 -11.52
CA SER A 316 -2.64 11.28 -11.66
C SER A 316 -3.45 12.38 -10.94
N GLN A 317 -4.71 12.12 -10.63
CA GLN A 317 -5.63 13.07 -10.01
C GLN A 317 -6.45 12.40 -8.91
N GLY A 318 -6.65 13.10 -7.80
CA GLY A 318 -7.51 12.68 -6.71
C GLY A 318 -8.71 13.61 -6.54
N TRP A 319 -9.72 13.16 -5.81
CA TRP A 319 -10.87 13.98 -5.40
C TRP A 319 -10.64 14.53 -3.99
N ASP A 320 -10.62 15.84 -3.84
CA ASP A 320 -10.40 16.51 -2.56
C ASP A 320 -11.66 16.43 -1.70
N LEU A 321 -11.61 15.60 -0.66
CA LEU A 321 -12.68 15.45 0.34
C LEU A 321 -12.54 16.49 1.49
N ARG A 322 -11.40 17.16 1.60
CA ARG A 322 -11.11 18.05 2.72
C ARG A 322 -12.09 19.21 2.87
N PRO A 323 -12.56 19.89 1.79
CA PRO A 323 -13.58 20.91 1.93
C PRO A 323 -14.85 20.40 2.60
N LEU A 324 -15.33 19.22 2.23
CA LEU A 324 -16.50 18.59 2.84
C LEU A 324 -16.26 18.22 4.32
N LEU A 325 -15.04 17.85 4.67
CA LEU A 325 -14.68 17.45 6.04
C LEU A 325 -14.52 18.67 6.99
N ARG A 326 -14.09 19.84 6.47
CA ARG A 326 -13.66 21.00 7.27
C ARG A 326 -14.48 22.26 7.04
N GLU A 327 -14.72 22.63 5.78
CA GLU A 327 -15.15 23.98 5.41
C GLU A 327 -16.66 24.06 5.16
N GLU A 328 -17.22 23.04 4.52
CA GLU A 328 -18.62 23.06 4.06
C GLU A 328 -19.60 22.51 5.12
N GLN A 329 -19.12 22.11 6.30
CA GLN A 329 -19.90 21.50 7.39
C GLN A 329 -20.84 20.39 6.89
N ALA A 330 -20.39 19.63 5.86
CA ALA A 330 -21.21 18.62 5.24
C ALA A 330 -21.60 17.50 6.22
N SER A 331 -22.85 17.05 6.11
CA SER A 331 -23.33 15.93 6.90
C SER A 331 -22.62 14.61 6.51
N ASP A 332 -22.74 13.59 7.35
CA ASP A 332 -22.18 12.29 7.06
C ASP A 332 -22.82 11.66 5.81
N GLU A 333 -24.11 11.90 5.59
CA GLU A 333 -24.85 11.45 4.41
C GLU A 333 -24.36 12.12 3.13
N GLU A 334 -24.07 13.41 3.18
CA GLU A 334 -23.51 14.17 2.05
C GLU A 334 -22.12 13.69 1.66
N ILE A 335 -21.25 13.47 2.64
CA ILE A 335 -19.89 12.96 2.39
C ILE A 335 -19.96 11.53 1.87
N ALA A 336 -20.79 10.67 2.45
CA ALA A 336 -21.01 9.31 1.97
C ALA A 336 -21.49 9.30 0.52
N ALA A 337 -22.48 10.15 0.19
CA ALA A 337 -22.99 10.26 -1.17
C ALA A 337 -21.90 10.73 -2.17
N ALA A 338 -21.05 11.68 -1.77
CA ALA A 338 -19.91 12.11 -2.59
C ALA A 338 -18.91 10.97 -2.82
N ILE A 339 -18.57 10.18 -1.80
CA ILE A 339 -17.72 8.98 -1.92
C ILE A 339 -18.35 7.97 -2.87
N GLY A 340 -19.67 7.73 -2.72
CA GLY A 340 -20.44 6.83 -3.58
C GLY A 340 -20.41 7.25 -5.05
N LEU A 341 -20.61 8.54 -5.32
CA LEU A 341 -20.55 9.11 -6.67
C LEU A 341 -19.15 8.93 -7.30
N ILE A 342 -18.09 9.20 -6.53
CA ILE A 342 -16.70 9.06 -7.00
C ILE A 342 -16.41 7.59 -7.35
N TRP A 343 -16.74 6.64 -6.46
CA TRP A 343 -16.47 5.23 -6.70
C TRP A 343 -17.29 4.67 -7.86
N SER A 344 -18.58 4.96 -7.94
CA SER A 344 -19.47 4.52 -9.04
C SER A 344 -18.99 5.00 -10.42
N GLY A 345 -18.30 6.13 -10.46
CA GLY A 345 -17.70 6.67 -11.69
C GLY A 345 -16.39 6.01 -12.13
N ARG A 346 -15.82 5.12 -11.31
CA ARG A 346 -14.51 4.51 -11.54
C ARG A 346 -14.50 3.51 -12.70
N ASP A 347 -13.47 3.60 -13.57
CA ASP A 347 -13.21 2.68 -14.67
C ASP A 347 -11.72 2.38 -14.88
N ASP A 348 -10.87 2.72 -13.90
CA ASP A 348 -9.42 2.57 -13.95
C ASP A 348 -8.98 1.11 -14.22
N ARG A 349 -8.11 0.91 -15.24
CA ARG A 349 -7.47 -0.37 -15.58
C ARG A 349 -6.02 -0.19 -16.02
N TYR A 350 -5.28 0.69 -15.36
CA TYR A 350 -3.94 1.08 -15.80
C TYR A 350 -3.01 -0.10 -16.06
N SER A 351 -2.84 -1.01 -15.10
CA SER A 351 -1.90 -2.14 -15.24
C SER A 351 -2.26 -3.09 -16.38
N GLU A 352 -3.56 -3.29 -16.63
CA GLU A 352 -4.06 -4.11 -17.74
C GLU A 352 -3.80 -3.43 -19.11
N LEU A 353 -3.89 -2.11 -19.16
CA LEU A 353 -3.71 -1.34 -20.39
C LEU A 353 -2.24 -1.00 -20.67
N ARG A 354 -1.35 -1.13 -19.68
CA ARG A 354 0.09 -0.82 -19.81
C ARG A 354 0.75 -1.51 -21.00
N GLY A 355 0.45 -2.79 -21.24
CA GLY A 355 1.04 -3.55 -22.34
C GLY A 355 0.37 -3.34 -23.72
N ARG A 356 -0.84 -2.80 -23.75
CA ARG A 356 -1.60 -2.55 -25.00
C ARG A 356 -1.29 -1.17 -25.60
N ASN A 357 -0.94 -0.21 -24.76
CA ASN A 357 -0.56 1.15 -25.15
C ASN A 357 0.96 1.31 -25.04
N ALA A 358 1.71 0.55 -25.86
CA ALA A 358 3.15 0.74 -26.03
C ALA A 358 3.53 2.03 -26.80
N ALA A 359 2.60 2.98 -26.94
CA ALA A 359 2.95 4.35 -27.24
C ALA A 359 3.70 4.92 -26.01
N PRO A 360 4.82 5.66 -26.20
CA PRO A 360 5.49 6.34 -25.09
C PRO A 360 4.43 7.10 -24.34
N ALA A 361 4.38 6.90 -23.00
CA ALA A 361 3.44 7.58 -22.12
C ALA A 361 3.36 9.02 -22.59
N GLN A 362 2.16 9.48 -22.98
CA GLN A 362 1.99 10.84 -23.49
C GLN A 362 2.72 11.76 -22.52
N ALA A 363 3.74 12.47 -23.02
CA ALA A 363 4.50 13.41 -22.24
C ALA A 363 3.51 14.41 -21.62
N GLY A 364 3.10 14.15 -20.35
CA GLY A 364 2.06 14.93 -19.69
C GLY A 364 1.24 14.20 -18.62
N SER A 365 1.07 12.87 -18.65
CA SER A 365 0.34 12.17 -17.58
C SER A 365 1.30 11.68 -16.49
N ARG A 366 1.79 12.59 -15.64
CA ARG A 366 2.57 12.21 -14.45
C ARG A 366 1.66 11.57 -13.42
N LYS A 367 2.13 10.49 -12.81
CA LYS A 367 1.47 9.79 -11.71
C LYS A 367 1.78 10.49 -10.39
N VAL A 368 0.87 10.41 -9.46
CA VAL A 368 1.13 10.84 -8.08
C VAL A 368 2.09 9.86 -7.42
N GLU A 369 3.01 10.36 -6.62
CA GLU A 369 4.03 9.55 -5.96
C GLU A 369 3.42 8.62 -4.91
N MET A 370 3.94 7.38 -4.83
CA MET A 370 3.38 6.31 -4.02
C MET A 370 3.39 6.63 -2.52
N HIS A 371 4.45 7.28 -2.02
CA HIS A 371 4.58 7.66 -0.60
C HIS A 371 3.47 8.61 -0.13
N TYR A 372 2.87 9.37 -1.03
CA TYR A 372 1.81 10.32 -0.73
C TYR A 372 0.43 9.66 -0.64
N ILE A 373 0.16 8.66 -1.49
CA ILE A 373 -1.15 7.98 -1.56
C ILE A 373 -1.17 6.60 -0.92
N GLY A 374 -0.05 6.15 -0.40
CA GLY A 374 0.11 4.87 0.25
C GLY A 374 0.20 3.67 -0.71
N GLY A 375 1.35 3.02 -0.72
CA GLY A 375 1.65 1.82 -1.50
C GLY A 375 1.06 0.53 -0.93
#